data_525f523653365198b5f7b059a87448c0
#
_entry.id   525f523653365198b5f7b059a87448c0
#
_cell.length_a   1.000
_cell.length_b   1.000
_cell.length_c   1.000
_cell.angle_alpha   90.00
_cell.angle_beta   90.00
_cell.angle_gamma   90.00
#
_symmetry.space_group_name_H-M   'P 1'
#
loop_
_entity.id
_entity.type
_entity.pdbx_description
1 polymer ?
#
loop_
_entity_poly.entity_id
_entity_poly.type
_entity_poly.pdbx_seq_one_letter_code
_entity_poly.pdbx_strand_id
1 'polypeptide(L)'
;IDTNSIEEKISKRTALILPVHFGGYPAELDKIAKICKKNKLNLVEDAAHAVGTRFKNKMIGTHGDAVCFSFHPVKNLAMPAGGVITLNRNMKKFEKELKERRWCGISNRNFFEYDVNQIGWNYYMNEFSAAIGIVQLAKLEKLNHKRKNIAKRYFHELKSENKMPFDNFCSYHLYWIRVKNRTKFIKNMLEKKIEVGIHY
;
A
#
# COMPACT_ATOMS: atom_id res chain seq x y z
N ILE A 1 5.28 -1.54 -11.15
CA ILE A 1 6.43 -0.90 -11.82
C ILE A 1 7.26 -1.97 -12.53
N ASP A 2 7.70 -1.70 -13.76
CA ASP A 2 8.63 -2.56 -14.49
C ASP A 2 10.07 -2.22 -14.08
N THR A 3 10.73 -3.18 -13.44
CA THR A 3 12.09 -2.98 -12.93
C THR A 3 13.13 -2.80 -14.03
N ASN A 4 12.88 -3.32 -15.25
CA ASN A 4 13.80 -3.16 -16.37
C ASN A 4 13.82 -1.73 -16.93
N SER A 5 12.71 -1.01 -16.78
CA SER A 5 12.57 0.38 -17.25
C SER A 5 13.00 1.43 -16.24
N ILE A 6 13.30 1.06 -15.00
CA ILE A 6 13.59 2.03 -13.93
C ILE A 6 14.88 2.80 -14.24
N GLU A 7 15.96 2.10 -14.55
CA GLU A 7 17.29 2.72 -14.72
C GLU A 7 17.31 3.77 -15.84
N GLU A 8 16.55 3.55 -16.92
CA GLU A 8 16.40 4.48 -18.03
C GLU A 8 15.70 5.79 -17.65
N LYS A 9 14.91 5.77 -16.58
CA LYS A 9 14.16 6.93 -16.09
C LYS A 9 14.88 7.72 -14.99
N ILE A 10 15.99 7.17 -14.47
CA ILE A 10 16.77 7.84 -13.43
C ILE A 10 17.51 9.05 -14.05
N SER A 11 17.44 10.18 -13.38
CA SER A 11 18.14 11.41 -13.75
C SER A 11 18.75 12.05 -12.51
N LYS A 12 19.50 13.15 -12.70
CA LYS A 12 20.06 13.97 -11.60
C LYS A 12 18.97 14.56 -10.66
N ARG A 13 17.71 14.60 -11.11
CA ARG A 13 16.56 15.08 -10.30
C ARG A 13 15.83 13.96 -9.57
N THR A 14 16.17 12.70 -9.83
CA THR A 14 15.53 11.56 -9.17
C THR A 14 16.02 11.47 -7.73
N ALA A 15 15.11 11.55 -6.75
CA ALA A 15 15.41 11.50 -5.33
C ALA A 15 15.05 10.13 -4.70
N LEU A 16 14.01 9.47 -5.24
CA LEU A 16 13.53 8.20 -4.71
C LEU A 16 12.82 7.37 -5.79
N ILE A 17 12.62 6.09 -5.50
CA ILE A 17 11.74 5.20 -6.26
C ILE A 17 10.53 4.87 -5.36
N LEU A 18 9.32 5.00 -5.92
CA LEU A 18 8.06 4.76 -5.22
C LEU A 18 7.25 3.66 -5.94
N PRO A 19 7.51 2.37 -5.64
CA PRO A 19 6.70 1.28 -6.15
C PRO A 19 5.36 1.19 -5.42
N VAL A 20 4.32 0.82 -6.16
CA VAL A 20 3.00 0.50 -5.62
C VAL A 20 2.83 -1.02 -5.59
N HIS A 21 2.44 -1.58 -4.45
CA HIS A 21 2.05 -2.99 -4.32
C HIS A 21 0.60 -3.18 -4.78
N PHE A 22 0.42 -3.04 -6.10
CA PHE A 22 -0.90 -2.96 -6.70
C PHE A 22 -1.74 -4.22 -6.50
N GLY A 23 -2.98 -4.02 -6.02
CA GLY A 23 -3.88 -5.13 -5.72
C GLY A 23 -3.46 -5.98 -4.49
N GLY A 24 -2.41 -5.58 -3.78
CA GLY A 24 -1.79 -6.36 -2.71
C GLY A 24 -0.68 -7.29 -3.19
N TYR A 25 -0.37 -7.31 -4.49
CA TYR A 25 0.76 -8.05 -5.05
C TYR A 25 2.06 -7.29 -4.84
N PRO A 26 3.09 -7.88 -4.24
CA PRO A 26 4.31 -7.16 -3.94
C PRO A 26 5.10 -6.82 -5.22
N ALA A 27 5.66 -5.62 -5.27
CA ALA A 27 6.64 -5.27 -6.30
C ALA A 27 7.95 -6.08 -6.09
N GLU A 28 8.80 -6.15 -7.11
CA GLU A 28 10.08 -6.86 -7.05
C GLU A 28 11.12 -6.11 -6.20
N LEU A 29 10.89 -6.06 -4.90
CA LEU A 29 11.62 -5.20 -3.97
C LEU A 29 13.13 -5.44 -3.93
N ASP A 30 13.58 -6.67 -4.15
CA ASP A 30 15.01 -6.98 -4.18
C ASP A 30 15.72 -6.37 -5.40
N LYS A 31 15.07 -6.35 -6.57
CA LYS A 31 15.59 -5.67 -7.74
C LYS A 31 15.58 -4.16 -7.55
N ILE A 32 14.46 -3.61 -7.08
CA ILE A 32 14.31 -2.17 -6.83
C ILE A 32 15.33 -1.69 -5.79
N ALA A 33 15.51 -2.42 -4.69
CA ALA A 33 16.49 -2.08 -3.65
C ALA A 33 17.93 -2.07 -4.18
N LYS A 34 18.29 -3.00 -5.08
CA LYS A 34 19.60 -2.98 -5.76
C LYS A 34 19.79 -1.73 -6.62
N ILE A 35 18.75 -1.35 -7.38
CA ILE A 35 18.77 -0.13 -8.20
C ILE A 35 18.88 1.11 -7.32
N CYS A 36 18.11 1.20 -6.23
CA CYS A 36 18.19 2.29 -5.27
C CYS A 36 19.61 2.41 -4.68
N LYS A 37 20.18 1.29 -4.23
CA LYS A 37 21.53 1.28 -3.66
C LYS A 37 22.59 1.73 -4.67
N LYS A 38 22.54 1.24 -5.91
CA LYS A 38 23.47 1.61 -7.00
C LYS A 38 23.43 3.10 -7.29
N ASN A 39 22.23 3.70 -7.28
CA ASN A 39 22.01 5.09 -7.66
C ASN A 39 21.90 6.05 -6.45
N LYS A 40 22.13 5.59 -5.22
CA LYS A 40 21.98 6.35 -3.97
C LYS A 40 20.60 6.99 -3.80
N LEU A 41 19.54 6.26 -4.19
CA LEU A 41 18.16 6.69 -4.10
C LEU A 41 17.49 6.06 -2.88
N ASN A 42 16.48 6.75 -2.34
CA ASN A 42 15.61 6.18 -1.31
C ASN A 42 14.53 5.28 -1.94
N LEU A 43 14.06 4.30 -1.16
CA LEU A 43 12.94 3.43 -1.52
C LEU A 43 11.76 3.73 -0.60
N VAL A 44 10.70 4.34 -1.15
CA VAL A 44 9.45 4.58 -0.43
C VAL A 44 8.37 3.71 -1.05
N GLU A 45 7.68 2.88 -0.25
CA GLU A 45 6.70 1.93 -0.76
C GLU A 45 5.27 2.44 -0.55
N ASP A 46 4.45 2.44 -1.61
CA ASP A 46 3.00 2.55 -1.48
C ASP A 46 2.41 1.15 -1.25
N ALA A 47 2.10 0.87 0.00
CA ALA A 47 1.49 -0.37 0.47
C ALA A 47 -0.01 -0.21 0.80
N ALA A 48 -0.68 0.81 0.24
CA ALA A 48 -2.11 1.06 0.49
C ALA A 48 -3.02 -0.14 0.17
N HIS A 49 -2.57 -1.09 -0.64
CA HIS A 49 -3.27 -2.34 -0.97
C HIS A 49 -2.68 -3.58 -0.30
N ALA A 50 -1.60 -3.45 0.47
CA ALA A 50 -0.74 -4.59 0.81
C ALA A 50 -0.67 -4.93 2.30
N VAL A 51 -1.68 -4.51 3.09
CA VAL A 51 -1.74 -4.87 4.52
C VAL A 51 -1.83 -6.40 4.66
N GLY A 52 -0.81 -6.99 5.29
CA GLY A 52 -0.69 -8.45 5.46
C GLY A 52 -0.02 -9.19 4.31
N THR A 53 0.43 -8.50 3.26
CA THR A 53 1.27 -9.07 2.20
C THR A 53 2.68 -9.34 2.71
N ARG A 54 3.31 -10.39 2.19
CA ARG A 54 4.72 -10.70 2.42
C ARG A 54 5.48 -10.69 1.09
N PHE A 55 6.74 -10.30 1.16
CA PHE A 55 7.71 -10.49 0.10
C PHE A 55 8.87 -11.32 0.66
N LYS A 56 9.16 -12.48 0.03
CA LYS A 56 10.21 -13.43 0.49
C LYS A 56 10.13 -13.68 2.00
N ASN A 57 8.97 -14.06 2.49
CA ASN A 57 8.65 -14.37 3.90
C ASN A 57 8.73 -13.19 4.90
N LYS A 58 9.07 -11.98 4.48
CA LYS A 58 9.04 -10.78 5.33
C LYS A 58 7.80 -9.95 5.05
N MET A 59 7.18 -9.41 6.08
CA MET A 59 6.02 -8.53 5.94
C MET A 59 6.39 -7.28 5.12
N ILE A 60 5.52 -6.89 4.18
CA ILE A 60 5.56 -5.53 3.64
C ILE A 60 5.45 -4.56 4.82
N GLY A 61 6.24 -3.50 4.81
CA GLY A 61 6.46 -2.60 5.94
C GLY A 61 7.85 -2.70 6.56
N THR A 62 8.66 -3.70 6.13
CA THR A 62 10.02 -3.94 6.68
C THR A 62 11.12 -3.86 5.63
N HIS A 63 10.84 -3.44 4.40
CA HIS A 63 11.79 -3.49 3.27
C HIS A 63 12.34 -2.12 2.89
N GLY A 64 11.48 -1.18 2.47
CA GLY A 64 11.89 0.16 2.04
C GLY A 64 12.32 1.07 3.19
N ASP A 65 12.79 2.24 2.85
CA ASP A 65 13.16 3.28 3.81
C ASP A 65 11.95 3.80 4.58
N ALA A 66 10.83 3.94 3.88
CA ALA A 66 9.50 4.20 4.44
C ALA A 66 8.44 3.42 3.67
N VAL A 67 7.41 2.95 4.36
CA VAL A 67 6.29 2.22 3.76
C VAL A 67 4.97 2.81 4.25
N CYS A 68 4.10 3.19 3.30
CA CYS A 68 2.83 3.86 3.57
C CYS A 68 1.66 2.90 3.39
N PHE A 69 0.84 2.75 4.43
CA PHE A 69 -0.37 1.93 4.41
C PHE A 69 -1.62 2.80 4.53
N SER A 70 -2.69 2.38 3.88
CA SER A 70 -4.02 2.98 3.99
C SER A 70 -4.96 2.06 4.76
N PHE A 71 -5.74 2.65 5.66
CA PHE A 71 -6.82 1.99 6.39
C PHE A 71 -8.20 2.54 6.00
N HIS A 72 -8.30 3.13 4.80
CA HIS A 72 -9.59 3.57 4.25
C HIS A 72 -10.63 2.42 4.30
N PRO A 73 -11.94 2.71 4.46
CA PRO A 73 -13.00 1.70 4.61
C PRO A 73 -13.01 0.57 3.59
N VAL A 74 -12.53 0.82 2.37
CA VAL A 74 -12.47 -0.22 1.32
C VAL A 74 -11.24 -1.12 1.40
N LYS A 75 -10.27 -0.83 2.28
CA LYS A 75 -8.99 -1.58 2.38
C LYS A 75 -9.15 -2.88 3.16
N ASN A 76 -8.13 -3.74 3.07
CA ASN A 76 -8.12 -5.03 3.76
C ASN A 76 -8.22 -4.90 5.28
N LEU A 77 -7.57 -3.88 5.84
CA LEU A 77 -7.78 -3.41 7.20
C LEU A 77 -8.62 -2.14 7.08
N ALA A 78 -9.93 -2.29 7.26
CA ALA A 78 -10.90 -1.22 7.05
C ALA A 78 -11.17 -0.45 8.35
N MET A 79 -10.97 0.86 8.31
CA MET A 79 -11.31 1.79 9.40
C MET A 79 -12.08 2.98 8.82
N PRO A 80 -12.82 3.76 9.62
CA PRO A 80 -13.50 4.98 9.13
C PRO A 80 -12.52 5.98 8.49
N ALA A 81 -11.32 6.10 9.06
CA ALA A 81 -10.19 6.84 8.51
C ALA A 81 -8.90 6.33 9.14
N GLY A 82 -7.79 6.42 8.44
CA GLY A 82 -6.49 6.09 9.00
C GLY A 82 -5.47 5.60 7.98
N GLY A 83 -4.26 5.50 8.45
CA GLY A 83 -3.10 4.98 7.75
C GLY A 83 -1.91 4.91 8.70
N VAL A 84 -0.84 4.31 8.24
CA VAL A 84 0.41 4.24 8.99
C VAL A 84 1.60 4.36 8.04
N ILE A 85 2.66 5.00 8.52
CA ILE A 85 3.97 4.99 7.89
C ILE A 85 4.89 4.18 8.79
N THR A 86 5.51 3.13 8.24
CA THR A 86 6.62 2.45 8.91
C THR A 86 7.95 2.99 8.40
N LEU A 87 8.91 3.16 9.29
CA LEU A 87 10.24 3.69 8.98
C LEU A 87 11.30 2.65 9.32
N ASN A 88 12.27 2.46 8.44
CA ASN A 88 13.45 1.68 8.79
C ASN A 88 14.37 2.49 9.74
N ARG A 89 15.43 1.83 10.27
CA ARG A 89 16.31 2.44 11.26
C ARG A 89 16.98 3.74 10.77
N ASN A 90 17.34 3.82 9.50
CA ASN A 90 18.02 4.99 8.93
C ASN A 90 17.09 6.20 8.81
N MET A 91 15.80 5.97 8.72
CA MET A 91 14.75 7.01 8.58
C MET A 91 14.17 7.46 9.91
N LYS A 92 14.55 6.86 11.05
CA LYS A 92 14.05 7.25 12.38
C LYS A 92 14.24 8.72 12.71
N LYS A 93 15.24 9.37 12.15
CA LYS A 93 15.45 10.82 12.31
C LYS A 93 14.26 11.67 11.85
N PHE A 94 13.43 11.17 10.93
CA PHE A 94 12.23 11.85 10.46
C PHE A 94 10.99 11.59 11.32
N GLU A 95 11.06 10.70 12.33
CA GLU A 95 9.91 10.34 13.15
C GLU A 95 9.29 11.54 13.86
N LYS A 96 10.13 12.41 14.44
CA LYS A 96 9.66 13.63 15.12
C LYS A 96 8.95 14.56 14.13
N GLU A 97 9.58 14.85 13.01
CA GLU A 97 9.01 15.70 11.96
C GLU A 97 7.67 15.16 11.43
N LEU A 98 7.58 13.86 11.16
CA LEU A 98 6.34 13.24 10.70
C LEU A 98 5.22 13.28 11.75
N LYS A 99 5.56 13.12 13.04
CA LYS A 99 4.59 13.28 14.15
C LYS A 99 4.06 14.71 14.25
N GLU A 100 4.92 15.70 14.12
CA GLU A 100 4.53 17.11 14.10
C GLU A 100 3.65 17.43 12.89
N ARG A 101 4.06 17.05 11.67
CA ARG A 101 3.28 17.24 10.44
C ARG A 101 1.93 16.55 10.48
N ARG A 102 1.84 15.37 11.10
CA ARG A 102 0.58 14.66 11.30
C ARG A 102 -0.41 15.43 12.17
N TRP A 103 0.08 16.29 13.04
CA TRP A 103 -0.74 17.05 13.95
C TRP A 103 -0.43 18.54 13.90
N CYS A 104 -0.92 19.18 12.85
CA CYS A 104 -0.93 20.64 12.66
C CYS A 104 0.44 21.34 12.78
N GLY A 105 1.55 20.62 12.68
CA GLY A 105 2.90 21.16 12.87
C GLY A 105 3.26 21.42 14.32
N ILE A 106 2.45 20.92 15.28
CA ILE A 106 2.63 21.13 16.72
C ILE A 106 3.82 20.34 17.23
N SER A 107 4.69 21.04 17.97
CA SER A 107 5.86 20.49 18.67
C SER A 107 5.93 20.97 20.10
N ASN A 108 6.83 20.40 20.88
CA ASN A 108 7.16 20.81 22.26
C ASN A 108 5.94 21.04 23.17
N ARG A 109 4.88 20.25 22.97
CA ARG A 109 3.64 20.40 23.75
C ARG A 109 3.86 20.03 25.20
N ASN A 110 3.55 20.95 26.09
CA ASN A 110 3.39 20.73 27.50
C ASN A 110 1.93 21.05 27.92
N PHE A 111 1.61 21.14 29.22
CA PHE A 111 0.24 21.35 29.68
C PHE A 111 -0.39 22.67 29.20
N PHE A 112 0.41 23.71 28.99
CA PHE A 112 -0.08 25.08 28.76
C PHE A 112 0.44 25.69 27.46
N GLU A 113 1.52 25.14 26.89
CA GLU A 113 2.23 25.76 25.77
C GLU A 113 2.54 24.71 24.71
N TYR A 114 2.66 25.15 23.47
CA TYR A 114 3.17 24.39 22.35
C TYR A 114 3.74 25.35 21.28
N ASP A 115 4.63 24.82 20.47
CA ASP A 115 5.17 25.53 19.32
C ASP A 115 4.52 25.01 18.04
N VAL A 116 4.47 25.87 17.00
CA VAL A 116 4.11 25.49 15.64
C VAL A 116 5.30 25.85 14.74
N ASN A 117 6.18 24.90 14.51
CA ASN A 117 7.46 25.12 13.83
C ASN A 117 7.44 24.81 12.33
N GLN A 118 6.37 24.19 11.84
CA GLN A 118 6.23 23.79 10.45
C GLN A 118 4.77 23.68 10.03
N ILE A 119 4.52 23.70 8.73
CA ILE A 119 3.19 23.43 8.18
C ILE A 119 2.87 21.94 8.40
N GLY A 120 1.71 21.68 8.99
CA GLY A 120 1.20 20.34 9.21
C GLY A 120 -0.30 20.26 8.90
N TRP A 121 -0.83 19.04 8.96
CA TRP A 121 -2.24 18.75 8.70
C TRP A 121 -2.85 18.03 9.89
N ASN A 122 -4.16 17.99 9.96
CA ASN A 122 -4.87 17.17 10.95
C ASN A 122 -5.05 15.75 10.39
N TYR A 123 -3.99 14.96 10.45
CA TYR A 123 -3.99 13.52 10.12
C TYR A 123 -3.99 12.64 11.36
N TYR A 124 -4.38 13.22 12.50
CA TYR A 124 -4.47 12.48 13.75
C TYR A 124 -5.61 11.47 13.70
N MET A 125 -5.32 10.23 14.05
CA MET A 125 -6.32 9.17 14.13
C MET A 125 -7.15 9.36 15.40
N ASN A 126 -8.48 9.46 15.27
CA ASN A 126 -9.37 9.56 16.42
C ASN A 126 -9.58 8.19 17.10
N GLU A 127 -9.99 8.22 18.37
CA GLU A 127 -10.14 7.02 19.21
C GLU A 127 -11.19 6.02 18.67
N PHE A 128 -12.26 6.50 18.04
CA PHE A 128 -13.28 5.64 17.44
C PHE A 128 -12.69 4.83 16.28
N SER A 129 -11.92 5.47 15.40
CA SER A 129 -11.23 4.78 14.31
C SER A 129 -10.20 3.79 14.86
N ALA A 130 -9.45 4.15 15.89
CA ALA A 130 -8.47 3.28 16.51
C ALA A 130 -9.11 2.04 17.15
N ALA A 131 -10.22 2.20 17.88
CA ALA A 131 -10.96 1.09 18.47
C ALA A 131 -11.48 0.09 17.41
N ILE A 132 -12.06 0.59 16.32
CA ILE A 132 -12.47 -0.24 15.18
C ILE A 132 -11.25 -0.92 14.56
N GLY A 133 -10.13 -0.19 14.40
CA GLY A 133 -8.89 -0.69 13.86
C GLY A 133 -8.33 -1.89 14.63
N ILE A 134 -8.35 -1.88 15.94
CA ILE A 134 -7.92 -2.99 16.80
C ILE A 134 -8.73 -4.25 16.49
N VAL A 135 -10.06 -4.14 16.40
CA VAL A 135 -10.94 -5.27 16.09
C VAL A 135 -10.71 -5.78 14.65
N GLN A 136 -10.50 -4.88 13.69
CA GLN A 136 -10.24 -5.26 12.30
C GLN A 136 -8.87 -5.90 12.13
N LEU A 137 -7.86 -5.44 12.88
CA LEU A 137 -6.52 -6.03 12.89
C LEU A 137 -6.57 -7.49 13.37
N ALA A 138 -7.33 -7.77 14.43
CA ALA A 138 -7.52 -9.14 14.93
C ALA A 138 -8.19 -10.08 13.90
N LYS A 139 -8.97 -9.52 12.96
CA LYS A 139 -9.65 -10.30 11.90
C LYS A 139 -8.84 -10.38 10.60
N LEU A 140 -7.78 -9.58 10.45
CA LEU A 140 -7.08 -9.35 9.18
C LEU A 140 -6.60 -10.65 8.52
N GLU A 141 -5.95 -11.53 9.26
CA GLU A 141 -5.41 -12.79 8.72
C GLU A 141 -6.51 -13.68 8.17
N LYS A 142 -7.60 -13.85 8.93
CA LYS A 142 -8.78 -14.63 8.50
C LYS A 142 -9.42 -14.04 7.24
N LEU A 143 -9.53 -12.71 7.15
CA LEU A 143 -10.11 -12.03 5.99
C LEU A 143 -9.20 -12.12 4.76
N ASN A 144 -7.90 -11.93 4.92
CA ASN A 144 -6.93 -12.10 3.83
C ASN A 144 -6.89 -13.55 3.34
N HIS A 145 -7.05 -14.54 4.23
CA HIS A 145 -7.17 -15.94 3.82
C HIS A 145 -8.40 -16.17 2.91
N LYS A 146 -9.56 -15.62 3.25
CA LYS A 146 -10.76 -15.70 2.40
C LYS A 146 -10.52 -15.05 1.02
N ARG A 147 -9.92 -13.85 0.97
CA ARG A 147 -9.55 -13.16 -0.28
C ARG A 147 -8.60 -14.00 -1.13
N LYS A 148 -7.61 -14.59 -0.52
CA LYS A 148 -6.65 -15.49 -1.19
C LYS A 148 -7.34 -16.71 -1.81
N ASN A 149 -8.28 -17.33 -1.11
CA ASN A 149 -9.04 -18.47 -1.66
C ASN A 149 -9.89 -18.05 -2.87
N ILE A 150 -10.51 -16.88 -2.85
CA ILE A 150 -11.24 -16.33 -4.01
C ILE A 150 -10.27 -16.07 -5.17
N ALA A 151 -9.14 -15.42 -4.90
CA ALA A 151 -8.11 -15.15 -5.91
C ALA A 151 -7.55 -16.44 -6.54
N LYS A 152 -7.35 -17.49 -5.73
CA LYS A 152 -6.94 -18.81 -6.21
C LYS A 152 -7.95 -19.39 -7.20
N ARG A 153 -9.25 -19.29 -6.90
CA ARG A 153 -10.31 -19.71 -7.81
C ARG A 153 -10.27 -18.90 -9.11
N TYR A 154 -10.21 -17.58 -9.05
CA TYR A 154 -10.07 -16.75 -10.25
C TYR A 154 -8.85 -17.12 -11.07
N PHE A 155 -7.72 -17.37 -10.43
CA PHE A 155 -6.50 -17.76 -11.13
C PHE A 155 -6.66 -19.07 -11.92
N HIS A 156 -7.33 -20.07 -11.36
CA HIS A 156 -7.52 -21.35 -12.03
C HIS A 156 -8.71 -21.39 -13.00
N GLU A 157 -9.82 -20.72 -12.66
CA GLU A 157 -11.07 -20.83 -13.42
C GLU A 157 -11.18 -19.81 -14.57
N LEU A 158 -10.55 -18.62 -14.44
CA LEU A 158 -10.57 -17.63 -15.52
C LEU A 158 -9.60 -18.00 -16.64
N LYS A 159 -10.14 -18.12 -17.87
CA LYS A 159 -9.37 -18.43 -19.10
C LYS A 159 -8.68 -17.22 -19.70
N SER A 160 -8.28 -16.22 -18.90
CA SER A 160 -7.57 -15.02 -19.37
C SER A 160 -6.08 -15.17 -19.10
N GLU A 161 -5.25 -14.97 -20.11
CA GLU A 161 -3.79 -14.92 -19.96
C GLU A 161 -3.33 -13.62 -19.26
N ASN A 162 -4.08 -12.54 -19.43
CA ASN A 162 -3.78 -11.22 -18.89
C ASN A 162 -4.51 -11.00 -17.55
N LYS A 163 -4.21 -11.78 -16.55
CA LYS A 163 -4.79 -11.71 -15.21
C LYS A 163 -3.71 -11.62 -14.14
N MET A 164 -4.12 -11.18 -12.96
CA MET A 164 -3.23 -11.11 -11.78
C MET A 164 -2.62 -12.48 -11.50
N PRO A 165 -1.31 -12.60 -11.34
CA PRO A 165 -0.68 -13.86 -10.97
C PRO A 165 -1.10 -14.28 -9.56
N PHE A 166 -1.01 -15.59 -9.29
CA PHE A 166 -1.29 -16.11 -7.96
C PHE A 166 0.01 -16.20 -7.13
N ASP A 167 -0.05 -15.67 -5.91
CA ASP A 167 1.01 -15.77 -4.92
C ASP A 167 0.41 -16.02 -3.52
N ASN A 168 0.91 -17.01 -2.82
CA ASN A 168 0.42 -17.38 -1.48
C ASN A 168 0.62 -16.28 -0.42
N PHE A 169 1.53 -15.36 -0.64
CA PHE A 169 1.88 -14.28 0.27
C PHE A 169 1.17 -12.95 -0.02
N CYS A 170 0.39 -12.88 -1.09
CA CYS A 170 -0.39 -11.70 -1.46
C CYS A 170 -1.67 -11.58 -0.62
N SER A 171 -2.01 -10.36 -0.22
CA SER A 171 -3.24 -10.05 0.55
C SER A 171 -4.49 -9.88 -0.32
N TYR A 172 -4.34 -9.80 -1.62
CA TYR A 172 -5.43 -9.68 -2.60
C TYR A 172 -6.48 -8.63 -2.22
N HIS A 173 -6.05 -7.38 -2.13
CA HIS A 173 -6.99 -6.27 -1.98
C HIS A 173 -8.01 -6.24 -3.11
N LEU A 174 -7.56 -6.49 -4.33
CA LEU A 174 -8.38 -6.71 -5.52
C LEU A 174 -7.74 -7.81 -6.39
N TYR A 175 -8.53 -8.34 -7.33
CA TYR A 175 -8.04 -9.25 -8.37
C TYR A 175 -8.30 -8.61 -9.73
N TRP A 176 -7.24 -8.28 -10.46
CA TRP A 176 -7.35 -7.58 -11.72
C TRP A 176 -7.19 -8.51 -12.93
N ILE A 177 -7.86 -8.12 -14.02
CA ILE A 177 -7.66 -8.67 -15.36
C ILE A 177 -7.48 -7.52 -16.34
N ARG A 178 -6.71 -7.73 -17.40
CA ARG A 178 -6.59 -6.79 -18.51
C ARG A 178 -7.44 -7.25 -19.66
N VAL A 179 -8.21 -6.34 -20.25
CA VAL A 179 -9.10 -6.63 -21.36
C VAL A 179 -8.86 -5.65 -22.52
N LYS A 180 -8.95 -6.11 -23.77
CA LYS A 180 -8.71 -5.27 -24.97
C LYS A 180 -9.75 -4.16 -25.10
N ASN A 181 -11.03 -4.47 -24.95
CA ASN A 181 -12.14 -3.51 -25.03
C ASN A 181 -12.87 -3.41 -23.68
N ARG A 182 -12.38 -2.49 -22.83
CA ARG A 182 -12.89 -2.31 -21.48
C ARG A 182 -14.38 -1.95 -21.44
N THR A 183 -14.82 -1.02 -22.29
CA THR A 183 -16.21 -0.56 -22.31
C THR A 183 -17.16 -1.69 -22.66
N LYS A 184 -16.86 -2.45 -23.71
CA LYS A 184 -17.66 -3.63 -24.11
C LYS A 184 -17.69 -4.70 -23.02
N PHE A 185 -16.52 -4.94 -22.39
CA PHE A 185 -16.42 -5.91 -21.30
C PHE A 185 -17.30 -5.53 -20.11
N ILE A 186 -17.24 -4.28 -19.67
CA ILE A 186 -18.05 -3.77 -18.54
C ILE A 186 -19.54 -3.92 -18.86
N LYS A 187 -19.96 -3.51 -20.05
CA LYS A 187 -21.37 -3.65 -20.48
C LYS A 187 -21.84 -5.11 -20.40
N ASN A 188 -21.07 -6.03 -20.98
CA ASN A 188 -21.41 -7.46 -20.96
C ASN A 188 -21.48 -8.04 -19.54
N MET A 189 -20.61 -7.56 -18.62
CA MET A 189 -20.62 -8.01 -17.23
C MET A 189 -21.86 -7.48 -16.50
N LEU A 190 -22.23 -6.22 -16.72
CA LEU A 190 -23.42 -5.60 -16.14
C LEU A 190 -24.72 -6.29 -16.62
N GLU A 191 -24.80 -6.66 -17.91
CA GLU A 191 -25.93 -7.44 -18.45
C GLU A 191 -26.08 -8.80 -17.73
N LYS A 192 -24.98 -9.35 -17.23
CA LYS A 192 -24.96 -10.57 -16.41
C LYS A 192 -25.10 -10.30 -14.91
N LYS A 193 -25.42 -9.05 -14.51
CA LYS A 193 -25.53 -8.60 -13.11
C LYS A 193 -24.21 -8.78 -12.32
N ILE A 194 -23.07 -8.63 -12.99
CA ILE A 194 -21.75 -8.69 -12.38
C ILE A 194 -21.13 -7.29 -12.45
N GLU A 195 -20.92 -6.70 -11.28
CA GLU A 195 -20.23 -5.41 -11.17
C GLU A 195 -18.73 -5.59 -11.25
N VAL A 196 -18.07 -4.67 -11.94
CA VAL A 196 -16.61 -4.61 -12.06
C VAL A 196 -16.13 -3.19 -11.82
N GLY A 197 -15.00 -3.05 -11.11
CA GLY A 197 -14.36 -1.76 -10.86
C GLY A 197 -13.28 -1.46 -11.88
N ILE A 198 -13.03 -0.17 -12.10
CA ILE A 198 -11.86 0.34 -12.80
C ILE A 198 -10.91 0.90 -11.75
N HIS A 199 -9.65 0.47 -11.76
CA HIS A 199 -8.59 0.93 -10.86
C HIS A 199 -7.38 1.33 -11.73
N TYR A 200 -7.10 2.50 -11.80
CA TYR A 200 -7.47 3.90 -11.63
C TYR A 200 -7.58 4.59 -12.96
#